data_b9b518be37ac494d4c3836dcac27ac47
#
_entry.id   b9b518be37ac494d4c3836dcac27ac47
#
_cell.length_a   1.000
_cell.length_b   1.000
_cell.length_c   1.000
_cell.angle_alpha   90.00
_cell.angle_beta   90.00
_cell.angle_gamma   90.00
#
_symmetry.space_group_name_H-M   'P 1'
#
loop_
_entity.id
_entity.type
_entity.pdbx_description
1 polymer ?
#
loop_
_entity_poly.entity_id
_entity_poly.type
_entity_poly.pdbx_seq_one_letter_code
_entity_poly.pdbx_strand_id
1 'polypeptide(L)'
;MNNILKRLSIYTREFKYNLKLAYPVMIGMLGHTFVQFIDNVMVGQLGTAELAAISLGNSFVFIAMSIGIGFSQAITPLIAEADGAKKDNDISRIFEHSFVICLTLGIVLFLSVFLNRNLLYSMNQPIEVVKLASPYLFWVSMSLLTIVTFQSFRQFADGLSFTRAAMYSTLVGNAINIILNYFLIFGYWIFP
;
A
#
# COMPACT_ATOMS: atom_id res chain seq x y z
N MET A 1 6.76 27.40 39.03
CA MET A 1 6.06 27.91 37.80
C MET A 1 6.93 27.80 36.55
N ASN A 2 8.21 28.23 36.57
CA ASN A 2 9.10 28.17 35.38
C ASN A 2 9.36 26.77 34.80
N ASN A 3 9.45 25.75 35.63
CA ASN A 3 9.72 24.36 35.13
C ASN A 3 8.51 23.78 34.41
N ILE A 4 7.29 24.10 34.79
CA ILE A 4 6.07 23.61 34.13
C ILE A 4 5.93 24.29 32.76
N LEU A 5 6.13 25.62 32.70
CA LEU A 5 6.07 26.37 31.44
C LEU A 5 7.14 25.89 30.43
N LYS A 6 8.35 25.61 30.93
CA LYS A 6 9.44 25.08 30.10
C LYS A 6 9.13 23.66 29.56
N ARG A 7 8.53 22.79 30.38
CA ARG A 7 8.06 21.48 29.93
C ARG A 7 6.93 21.63 28.90
N LEU A 8 5.94 22.45 29.13
CA LEU A 8 4.84 22.71 28.20
C LEU A 8 5.35 23.22 26.84
N SER A 9 6.35 24.13 26.84
CA SER A 9 6.92 24.65 25.59
C SER A 9 7.69 23.56 24.80
N ILE A 10 8.32 22.60 25.48
CA ILE A 10 8.96 21.46 24.85
C ILE A 10 7.90 20.54 24.23
N TYR A 11 6.84 20.19 24.98
CA TYR A 11 5.76 19.34 24.48
C TYR A 11 5.04 19.96 23.28
N THR A 12 4.77 21.28 23.30
CA THR A 12 4.11 21.96 22.17
C THR A 12 4.99 21.97 20.93
N ARG A 13 6.31 22.11 21.07
CA ARG A 13 7.25 22.08 19.96
C ARG A 13 7.34 20.67 19.35
N GLU A 14 7.47 19.64 20.19
CA GLU A 14 7.50 18.24 19.76
C GLU A 14 6.17 17.83 19.12
N PHE A 15 5.05 18.25 19.69
CA PHE A 15 3.73 18.00 19.11
C PHE A 15 3.58 18.63 17.72
N LYS A 16 4.00 19.88 17.56
CA LYS A 16 3.97 20.56 16.24
C LYS A 16 4.87 19.87 15.22
N TYR A 17 6.04 19.38 15.63
CA TYR A 17 6.95 18.63 14.77
C TYR A 17 6.32 17.31 14.35
N ASN A 18 5.82 16.53 15.31
CA ASN A 18 5.17 15.25 15.04
C ASN A 18 3.93 15.40 14.14
N LEU A 19 3.12 16.43 14.37
CA LEU A 19 1.95 16.75 13.54
C LEU A 19 2.36 17.08 12.09
N LYS A 20 3.48 17.81 11.91
CA LYS A 20 4.01 18.14 10.59
C LYS A 20 4.47 16.90 9.81
N LEU A 21 4.96 15.87 10.49
CA LEU A 21 5.31 14.57 9.87
C LEU A 21 4.08 13.68 9.65
N ALA A 22 3.15 13.66 10.60
CA ALA A 22 1.96 12.83 10.54
C ALA A 22 0.96 13.29 9.47
N TYR A 23 0.78 14.60 9.30
CA TYR A 23 -0.18 15.16 8.35
C TYR A 23 -0.01 14.64 6.90
N PRO A 24 1.20 14.61 6.28
CA PRO A 24 1.35 14.05 4.94
C PRO A 24 1.03 12.55 4.88
N VAL A 25 1.39 11.79 5.91
CA VAL A 25 1.09 10.35 5.99
C VAL A 25 -0.42 10.12 6.05
N MET A 26 -1.13 10.89 6.88
CA MET A 26 -2.59 10.83 7.01
C MET A 26 -3.29 11.15 5.69
N ILE A 27 -2.85 12.19 4.97
CA ILE A 27 -3.40 12.53 3.64
C ILE A 27 -3.16 11.39 2.65
N GLY A 28 -1.96 10.81 2.63
CA GLY A 28 -1.67 9.66 1.77
C GLY A 28 -2.59 8.47 2.05
N MET A 29 -2.83 8.15 3.33
CA MET A 29 -3.73 7.08 3.74
C MET A 29 -5.19 7.37 3.37
N LEU A 30 -5.67 8.59 3.63
CA LEU A 30 -7.02 9.00 3.24
C LEU A 30 -7.20 8.95 1.71
N GLY A 31 -6.20 9.42 0.96
CA GLY A 31 -6.21 9.35 -0.50
C GLY A 31 -6.34 7.90 -1.00
N HIS A 32 -5.59 6.97 -0.41
CA HIS A 32 -5.68 5.55 -0.77
C HIS A 32 -7.07 4.96 -0.45
N THR A 33 -7.62 5.24 0.72
CA THR A 33 -8.98 4.79 1.09
C THR A 33 -10.04 5.36 0.14
N PHE A 34 -9.88 6.62 -0.25
CA PHE A 34 -10.78 7.28 -1.19
C PHE A 34 -10.75 6.64 -2.59
N VAL A 35 -9.56 6.27 -3.07
CA VAL A 35 -9.42 5.54 -4.33
C VAL A 35 -10.12 4.19 -4.27
N GLN A 36 -9.92 3.40 -3.21
CA GLN A 36 -10.63 2.13 -3.05
C GLN A 36 -12.15 2.29 -3.06
N PHE A 37 -12.66 3.37 -2.47
CA PHE A 37 -14.09 3.68 -2.51
C PHE A 37 -14.54 3.98 -3.95
N ILE A 38 -13.81 4.82 -4.68
CA ILE A 38 -14.12 5.14 -6.09
C ILE A 38 -14.09 3.88 -6.94
N ASP A 39 -13.07 3.04 -6.81
CA ASP A 39 -12.95 1.79 -7.56
C ASP A 39 -14.16 0.87 -7.32
N ASN A 40 -14.59 0.72 -6.07
CA ASN A 40 -15.78 -0.06 -5.75
C ASN A 40 -17.07 0.53 -6.36
N VAL A 41 -17.20 1.85 -6.38
CA VAL A 41 -18.34 2.54 -7.02
C VAL A 41 -18.33 2.31 -8.53
N MET A 42 -17.15 2.43 -9.18
CA MET A 42 -17.02 2.21 -10.62
C MET A 42 -17.36 0.78 -11.01
N VAL A 43 -16.81 -0.20 -10.30
CA VAL A 43 -17.08 -1.63 -10.57
C VAL A 43 -18.54 -2.00 -10.24
N GLY A 44 -19.11 -1.40 -9.19
CA GLY A 44 -20.51 -1.62 -8.85
C GLY A 44 -21.50 -1.23 -9.96
N GLN A 45 -21.09 -0.37 -10.90
CA GLN A 45 -21.90 -0.01 -12.07
C GLN A 45 -21.89 -1.08 -13.16
N LEU A 46 -20.92 -2.00 -13.18
CA LEU A 46 -20.87 -3.10 -14.13
C LEU A 46 -21.86 -4.20 -13.79
N GLY A 47 -22.01 -4.51 -12.51
CA GLY A 47 -22.94 -5.53 -12.04
C GLY A 47 -22.60 -6.06 -10.64
N THR A 48 -23.53 -6.80 -10.07
CA THR A 48 -23.36 -7.38 -8.73
C THR A 48 -22.40 -8.57 -8.72
N ALA A 49 -22.34 -9.34 -9.82
CA ALA A 49 -21.43 -10.47 -9.95
C ALA A 49 -19.96 -10.00 -10.06
N GLU A 50 -19.71 -8.95 -10.83
CA GLU A 50 -18.39 -8.31 -11.00
C GLU A 50 -17.90 -7.74 -9.67
N LEU A 51 -18.76 -7.01 -8.96
CA LEU A 51 -18.42 -6.46 -7.64
C LEU A 51 -18.12 -7.57 -6.63
N ALA A 52 -18.90 -8.64 -6.63
CA ALA A 52 -18.67 -9.81 -5.78
C ALA A 52 -17.36 -10.51 -6.13
N ALA A 53 -17.03 -10.63 -7.42
CA ALA A 53 -15.79 -11.24 -7.89
C ALA A 53 -14.55 -10.47 -7.46
N ILE A 54 -14.56 -9.14 -7.58
CA ILE A 54 -13.47 -8.28 -7.13
C ILE A 54 -13.34 -8.33 -5.60
N SER A 55 -14.44 -8.29 -4.87
CA SER A 55 -14.45 -8.37 -3.41
C SER A 55 -13.86 -9.69 -2.91
N LEU A 56 -14.20 -10.80 -3.57
CA LEU A 56 -13.66 -12.12 -3.29
C LEU A 56 -12.14 -12.17 -3.57
N GLY A 57 -11.69 -11.72 -4.74
CA GLY A 57 -10.28 -11.66 -5.09
C GLY A 57 -9.46 -10.77 -4.14
N ASN A 58 -9.99 -9.59 -3.82
CA ASN A 58 -9.35 -8.65 -2.87
C ASN A 58 -9.21 -9.25 -1.47
N SER A 59 -10.17 -10.05 -1.00
CA SER A 59 -10.08 -10.71 0.30
C SER A 59 -8.89 -11.67 0.37
N PHE A 60 -8.62 -12.41 -0.70
CA PHE A 60 -7.42 -13.27 -0.80
C PHE A 60 -6.13 -12.45 -0.76
N VAL A 61 -6.06 -11.43 -1.60
CA VAL A 61 -4.86 -10.59 -1.74
C VAL A 61 -4.61 -9.78 -0.47
N PHE A 62 -5.68 -9.37 0.25
CA PHE A 62 -5.58 -8.57 1.47
C PHE A 62 -4.74 -9.26 2.55
N ILE A 63 -4.86 -10.58 2.72
CA ILE A 63 -4.07 -11.33 3.69
C ILE A 63 -2.58 -11.26 3.34
N ALA A 64 -2.24 -11.55 2.07
CA ALA A 64 -0.86 -11.48 1.59
C ALA A 64 -0.31 -10.05 1.65
N MET A 65 -1.11 -9.06 1.25
CA MET A 65 -0.74 -7.64 1.30
C MET A 65 -0.49 -7.16 2.73
N SER A 66 -1.30 -7.60 3.69
CA SER A 66 -1.12 -7.26 5.12
C SER A 66 0.22 -7.78 5.65
N ILE A 67 0.64 -8.98 5.25
CA ILE A 67 1.95 -9.53 5.60
C ILE A 67 3.07 -8.68 4.97
N GLY A 68 2.97 -8.38 3.68
CA GLY A 68 3.98 -7.60 2.96
C GLY A 68 4.14 -6.18 3.50
N ILE A 69 3.02 -5.49 3.74
CA ILE A 69 3.02 -4.13 4.31
C ILE A 69 3.53 -4.16 5.75
N GLY A 70 3.03 -5.08 6.57
CA GLY A 70 3.46 -5.20 7.97
C GLY A 70 4.95 -5.43 8.11
N PHE A 71 5.52 -6.30 7.25
CA PHE A 71 6.95 -6.54 7.23
C PHE A 71 7.73 -5.29 6.80
N SER A 72 7.29 -4.61 5.75
CA SER A 72 7.98 -3.41 5.25
C SER A 72 7.99 -2.25 6.26
N GLN A 73 7.00 -2.16 7.15
CA GLN A 73 6.94 -1.12 8.19
C GLN A 73 8.12 -1.15 9.17
N ALA A 74 8.79 -2.29 9.31
CA ALA A 74 10.00 -2.40 10.14
C ALA A 74 11.18 -1.57 9.60
N ILE A 75 11.16 -1.18 8.33
CA ILE A 75 12.23 -0.39 7.69
C ILE A 75 12.29 1.03 8.29
N THR A 76 11.13 1.66 8.50
CA THR A 76 11.06 3.04 9.01
C THR A 76 11.80 3.26 10.32
N PRO A 77 11.59 2.48 11.39
CA PRO A 77 12.32 2.69 12.64
C PRO A 77 13.82 2.41 12.51
N LEU A 78 14.22 1.41 11.70
CA LEU A 78 15.63 1.09 11.49
C LEU A 78 16.37 2.23 10.78
N ILE A 79 15.76 2.82 9.75
CA ILE A 79 16.32 3.97 9.04
C ILE A 79 16.34 5.20 9.94
N ALA A 80 15.26 5.47 10.70
CA ALA A 80 15.19 6.61 11.60
C ALA A 80 16.24 6.54 12.72
N GLU A 81 16.54 5.34 13.23
CA GLU A 81 17.59 5.13 14.22
C GLU A 81 18.98 5.42 13.64
N ALA A 82 19.26 4.92 12.42
CA ALA A 82 20.54 5.13 11.74
C ALA A 82 20.73 6.61 11.37
N ASP A 83 19.68 7.30 10.90
CA ASP A 83 19.69 8.72 10.58
C ASP A 83 19.93 9.57 11.84
N GLY A 84 19.21 9.28 12.93
CA GLY A 84 19.41 9.94 14.22
C GLY A 84 20.81 9.74 14.79
N ALA A 85 21.45 8.59 14.53
CA ALA A 85 22.81 8.29 14.90
C ALA A 85 23.87 8.86 13.92
N LYS A 86 23.46 9.49 12.81
CA LYS A 86 24.31 10.02 11.72
C LYS A 86 25.23 8.97 11.11
N LYS A 87 24.71 7.77 10.90
CA LYS A 87 25.43 6.63 10.36
C LYS A 87 25.04 6.38 8.90
N ASP A 88 25.51 7.23 7.98
CA ASP A 88 25.13 7.20 6.56
C ASP A 88 25.38 5.83 5.90
N ASN A 89 26.47 5.16 6.26
CA ASN A 89 26.78 3.82 5.74
C ASN A 89 25.76 2.76 6.19
N ASP A 90 25.25 2.88 7.43
CA ASP A 90 24.24 1.95 7.94
C ASP A 90 22.90 2.20 7.24
N ILE A 91 22.54 3.46 6.93
CA ILE A 91 21.33 3.82 6.19
C ILE A 91 21.31 3.13 4.83
N SER A 92 22.38 3.25 4.04
CA SER A 92 22.49 2.61 2.72
C SER A 92 22.39 1.10 2.83
N ARG A 93 23.11 0.50 3.78
CA ARG A 93 23.11 -0.94 4.00
C ARG A 93 21.75 -1.47 4.43
N ILE A 94 21.05 -0.79 5.34
CA ILE A 94 19.70 -1.17 5.77
C ILE A 94 18.75 -1.12 4.58
N PHE A 95 18.83 -0.07 3.75
CA PHE A 95 17.96 0.07 2.59
C PHE A 95 18.20 -1.05 1.56
N GLU A 96 19.46 -1.33 1.19
CA GLU A 96 19.81 -2.38 0.23
C GLU A 96 19.27 -3.75 0.68
N HIS A 97 19.50 -4.12 1.94
CA HIS A 97 19.00 -5.39 2.47
C HIS A 97 17.47 -5.41 2.52
N SER A 98 16.84 -4.33 2.96
CA SER A 98 15.39 -4.21 3.03
C SER A 98 14.73 -4.31 1.65
N PHE A 99 15.34 -3.70 0.63
CA PHE A 99 14.87 -3.77 -0.75
C PHE A 99 14.88 -5.21 -1.27
N VAL A 100 16.02 -5.92 -1.10
CA VAL A 100 16.13 -7.33 -1.53
C VAL A 100 15.14 -8.23 -0.79
N ILE A 101 14.96 -8.01 0.51
CA ILE A 101 14.01 -8.80 1.31
C ILE A 101 12.57 -8.50 0.87
N CYS A 102 12.20 -7.24 0.67
CA CYS A 102 10.86 -6.87 0.19
C CYS A 102 10.59 -7.41 -1.21
N LEU A 103 11.57 -7.38 -2.11
CA LEU A 103 11.45 -7.96 -3.45
C LEU A 103 11.21 -9.48 -3.37
N THR A 104 12.02 -10.17 -2.57
CA THR A 104 11.88 -11.62 -2.36
C THR A 104 10.55 -11.96 -1.72
N LEU A 105 10.14 -11.20 -0.70
CA LEU A 105 8.85 -11.37 -0.05
C LEU A 105 7.69 -11.16 -1.03
N GLY A 106 7.76 -10.13 -1.88
CA GLY A 106 6.78 -9.88 -2.93
C GLY A 106 6.62 -11.06 -3.89
N ILE A 107 7.74 -11.70 -4.31
CA ILE A 107 7.72 -12.91 -5.13
C ILE A 107 7.06 -14.07 -4.38
N VAL A 108 7.43 -14.30 -3.12
CA VAL A 108 6.85 -15.37 -2.30
C VAL A 108 5.35 -15.19 -2.11
N LEU A 109 4.90 -13.97 -1.81
CA LEU A 109 3.48 -13.66 -1.63
C LEU A 109 2.70 -13.81 -2.95
N PHE A 110 3.26 -13.34 -4.07
CA PHE A 110 2.68 -13.58 -5.39
C PHE A 110 2.50 -15.07 -5.66
N LEU A 111 3.56 -15.87 -5.51
CA LEU A 111 3.52 -17.32 -5.72
C LEU A 111 2.54 -18.00 -4.76
N SER A 112 2.49 -17.58 -3.50
CA SER A 112 1.55 -18.13 -2.53
C SER A 112 0.09 -17.93 -2.95
N VAL A 113 -0.28 -16.72 -3.39
CA VAL A 113 -1.64 -16.44 -3.86
C VAL A 113 -1.92 -17.17 -5.19
N PHE A 114 -0.98 -17.13 -6.13
CA PHE A 114 -1.13 -17.74 -7.45
C PHE A 114 -1.30 -19.25 -7.39
N LEU A 115 -0.48 -19.95 -6.61
CA LEU A 115 -0.55 -21.41 -6.47
C LEU A 115 -1.82 -21.86 -5.74
N ASN A 116 -2.33 -21.03 -4.85
CA ASN A 116 -3.52 -21.34 -4.07
C ASN A 116 -4.83 -20.78 -4.68
N ARG A 117 -4.80 -20.23 -5.89
CA ARG A 117 -5.99 -19.68 -6.57
C ARG A 117 -7.17 -20.66 -6.67
N ASN A 118 -6.88 -21.97 -6.73
CA ASN A 118 -7.92 -23.00 -6.78
C ASN A 118 -8.78 -23.07 -5.50
N LEU A 119 -8.32 -22.50 -4.39
CA LEU A 119 -9.13 -22.39 -3.16
C LEU A 119 -10.41 -21.57 -3.38
N LEU A 120 -10.43 -20.68 -4.38
CA LEU A 120 -11.66 -19.93 -4.73
C LEU A 120 -12.82 -20.89 -5.03
N TYR A 121 -12.55 -22.04 -5.68
CA TYR A 121 -13.58 -23.03 -6.00
C TYR A 121 -14.09 -23.81 -4.78
N SER A 122 -13.31 -23.83 -3.68
CA SER A 122 -13.67 -24.51 -2.43
C SER A 122 -14.46 -23.63 -1.47
N MET A 123 -14.67 -22.36 -1.80
CA MET A 123 -15.33 -21.39 -0.90
C MET A 123 -16.86 -21.36 -1.00
N ASN A 124 -17.48 -22.32 -1.69
CA ASN A 124 -18.93 -22.38 -1.89
C ASN A 124 -19.56 -21.09 -2.45
N GLN A 125 -18.80 -20.33 -3.25
CA GLN A 125 -19.28 -19.13 -3.92
C GLN A 125 -20.00 -19.52 -5.24
N PRO A 126 -20.92 -18.68 -5.75
CA PRO A 126 -21.52 -18.90 -7.06
C PRO A 126 -20.45 -19.05 -8.13
N ILE A 127 -20.59 -20.06 -8.99
CA ILE A 127 -19.58 -20.40 -10.01
C ILE A 127 -19.30 -19.24 -10.98
N GLU A 128 -20.29 -18.39 -11.22
CA GLU A 128 -20.17 -17.18 -12.03
C GLU A 128 -19.17 -16.19 -11.40
N VAL A 129 -19.30 -15.95 -10.10
CA VAL A 129 -18.39 -15.09 -9.33
C VAL A 129 -16.97 -15.63 -9.32
N VAL A 130 -16.80 -16.95 -9.13
CA VAL A 130 -15.49 -17.60 -9.12
C VAL A 130 -14.81 -17.50 -10.48
N LYS A 131 -15.56 -17.69 -11.59
CA LYS A 131 -15.03 -17.57 -12.95
C LYS A 131 -14.52 -16.15 -13.25
N LEU A 132 -15.20 -15.12 -12.77
CA LEU A 132 -14.78 -13.74 -12.90
C LEU A 132 -13.61 -13.40 -11.96
N ALA A 133 -13.64 -13.93 -10.73
CA ALA A 133 -12.59 -13.68 -9.74
C ALA A 133 -11.23 -14.32 -10.11
N SER A 134 -11.21 -15.47 -10.79
CA SER A 134 -9.97 -16.21 -11.07
C SER A 134 -8.97 -15.43 -11.95
N PRO A 135 -9.33 -14.87 -13.12
CA PRO A 135 -8.42 -14.02 -13.90
C PRO A 135 -8.06 -12.72 -13.19
N TYR A 136 -9.01 -12.12 -12.48
CA TYR A 136 -8.76 -10.93 -11.67
C TYR A 136 -7.69 -11.21 -10.59
N LEU A 137 -7.83 -12.30 -9.86
CA LEU A 137 -6.88 -12.70 -8.82
C LEU A 137 -5.45 -12.87 -9.35
N PHE A 138 -5.29 -13.38 -10.59
CA PHE A 138 -3.98 -13.48 -11.22
C PHE A 138 -3.31 -12.12 -11.37
N TRP A 139 -4.01 -11.15 -11.96
CA TRP A 139 -3.45 -9.82 -12.21
C TRP A 139 -3.20 -9.04 -10.92
N VAL A 140 -4.11 -9.13 -9.96
CA VAL A 140 -3.96 -8.45 -8.67
C VAL A 140 -2.88 -9.12 -7.81
N SER A 141 -2.73 -10.45 -7.87
CA SER A 141 -1.62 -11.11 -7.17
C SER A 141 -0.26 -10.71 -7.74
N MET A 142 -0.15 -10.48 -9.04
CA MET A 142 1.08 -9.99 -9.67
C MET A 142 1.45 -8.59 -9.17
N SER A 143 0.48 -7.75 -8.83
CA SER A 143 0.72 -6.43 -8.25
C SER A 143 1.36 -6.48 -6.86
N LEU A 144 1.26 -7.59 -6.11
CA LEU A 144 1.90 -7.75 -4.80
C LEU A 144 3.41 -7.55 -4.88
N LEU A 145 4.04 -8.06 -5.95
CA LEU A 145 5.47 -7.87 -6.16
C LEU A 145 5.81 -6.37 -6.21
N THR A 146 5.07 -5.61 -7.01
CA THR A 146 5.31 -4.18 -7.19
C THR A 146 4.97 -3.38 -5.93
N ILE A 147 3.85 -3.70 -5.27
CA ILE A 147 3.39 -2.99 -4.07
C ILE A 147 4.38 -3.19 -2.93
N VAL A 148 4.80 -4.44 -2.63
CA VAL A 148 5.73 -4.72 -1.52
C VAL A 148 7.10 -4.11 -1.78
N THR A 149 7.57 -4.15 -3.04
CA THR A 149 8.81 -3.50 -3.43
C THR A 149 8.71 -1.97 -3.30
N PHE A 150 7.61 -1.37 -3.75
CA PHE A 150 7.36 0.07 -3.58
C PHE A 150 7.33 0.49 -2.10
N GLN A 151 6.77 -0.36 -1.24
CA GLN A 151 6.74 -0.09 0.20
C GLN A 151 8.14 0.07 0.80
N SER A 152 9.17 -0.63 0.29
CA SER A 152 10.55 -0.44 0.78
C SER A 152 11.04 0.99 0.55
N PHE A 153 10.77 1.58 -0.61
CA PHE A 153 11.11 2.97 -0.90
C PHE A 153 10.31 3.96 -0.05
N ARG A 154 9.02 3.69 0.11
CA ARG A 154 8.14 4.54 0.92
C ARG A 154 8.58 4.56 2.37
N GLN A 155 8.80 3.40 2.97
CA GLN A 155 9.24 3.28 4.37
C GLN A 155 10.63 3.87 4.59
N PHE A 156 11.52 3.77 3.59
CA PHE A 156 12.81 4.45 3.60
C PHE A 156 12.64 5.98 3.64
N ALA A 157 11.81 6.55 2.76
CA ALA A 157 11.53 7.98 2.75
C ALA A 157 10.88 8.47 4.06
N ASP A 158 9.96 7.69 4.61
CA ASP A 158 9.31 7.99 5.88
C ASP A 158 10.33 7.94 7.05
N GLY A 159 11.27 6.98 7.04
CA GLY A 159 12.35 6.86 8.01
C GLY A 159 13.32 8.06 8.00
N LEU A 160 13.58 8.63 6.84
CA LEU A 160 14.36 9.87 6.68
C LEU A 160 13.53 11.15 6.89
N SER A 161 12.29 11.05 7.37
CA SER A 161 11.36 12.17 7.54
C SER A 161 10.95 12.87 6.22
N PHE A 162 11.16 12.25 5.05
CA PHE A 162 10.71 12.76 3.74
C PHE A 162 9.25 12.39 3.44
N THR A 163 8.39 12.48 4.43
CA THR A 163 6.97 12.07 4.36
C THR A 163 6.17 12.80 3.28
N ARG A 164 6.55 14.02 2.92
CA ARG A 164 5.90 14.78 1.84
C ARG A 164 6.14 14.16 0.47
N ALA A 165 7.35 13.65 0.19
CA ALA A 165 7.67 12.99 -1.07
C ALA A 165 6.84 11.70 -1.22
N ALA A 166 6.75 10.91 -0.14
CA ALA A 166 5.91 9.71 -0.09
C ALA A 166 4.42 10.05 -0.31
N MET A 167 3.92 11.14 0.30
CA MET A 167 2.55 11.62 0.11
C MET A 167 2.28 11.99 -1.36
N TYR A 168 3.13 12.81 -1.98
CA TYR A 168 2.95 13.23 -3.38
C TYR A 168 2.99 12.05 -4.34
N SER A 169 3.93 11.12 -4.15
CA SER A 169 4.00 9.90 -4.95
C SER A 169 2.71 9.08 -4.86
N THR A 170 2.17 8.91 -3.66
CA THR A 170 0.89 8.21 -3.44
C THR A 170 -0.28 8.94 -4.10
N LEU A 171 -0.38 10.27 -3.94
CA LEU A 171 -1.48 11.05 -4.54
C LEU A 171 -1.46 11.03 -6.06
N VAL A 172 -0.27 11.17 -6.66
CA VAL A 172 -0.11 11.08 -8.12
C VAL A 172 -0.46 9.68 -8.62
N GLY A 173 0.04 8.63 -7.96
CA GLY A 173 -0.32 7.24 -8.29
C GLY A 173 -1.82 6.99 -8.20
N ASN A 174 -2.47 7.49 -7.16
CA ASN A 174 -3.91 7.40 -6.98
C ASN A 174 -4.70 8.14 -8.08
N ALA A 175 -4.27 9.34 -8.46
CA ALA A 175 -4.91 10.10 -9.54
C ALA A 175 -4.80 9.36 -10.89
N ILE A 176 -3.62 8.83 -11.20
CA ILE A 176 -3.39 8.01 -12.40
C ILE A 176 -4.26 6.75 -12.36
N ASN A 177 -4.35 6.08 -11.22
CA ASN A 177 -5.17 4.89 -11.05
C ASN A 177 -6.65 5.17 -11.36
N ILE A 178 -7.24 6.22 -10.76
CA ILE A 178 -8.65 6.61 -11.02
C ILE A 178 -8.87 6.87 -12.51
N ILE A 179 -7.97 7.63 -13.16
CA ILE A 179 -8.08 7.96 -14.57
C ILE A 179 -8.01 6.70 -15.43
N LEU A 180 -7.03 5.83 -15.18
CA LEU A 180 -6.87 4.58 -15.94
C LEU A 180 -8.05 3.63 -15.71
N ASN A 181 -8.51 3.47 -14.48
CA ASN A 181 -9.66 2.63 -14.17
C ASN A 181 -10.94 3.15 -14.86
N TYR A 182 -11.14 4.47 -14.92
CA TYR A 182 -12.25 5.05 -15.66
C TYR A 182 -12.24 4.64 -17.13
N PHE A 183 -11.09 4.76 -17.81
CA PHE A 183 -10.97 4.38 -19.23
C PHE A 183 -11.10 2.87 -19.45
N LEU A 184 -10.51 2.07 -18.57
CA LEU A 184 -10.52 0.59 -18.69
C LEU A 184 -11.90 -0.01 -18.37
N ILE A 185 -12.59 0.51 -17.36
CA ILE A 185 -13.88 -0.02 -16.91
C ILE A 185 -15.01 0.38 -17.86
N PHE A 186 -15.01 1.59 -18.35
CA PHE A 186 -16.09 2.10 -19.22
C PHE A 186 -15.80 1.97 -20.71
N GLY A 187 -14.67 1.37 -21.09
CA GLY A 187 -14.38 1.03 -22.50
C GLY A 187 -14.21 2.24 -23.42
N TYR A 188 -13.60 3.34 -22.92
CA TYR A 188 -13.35 4.51 -23.77
C TYR A 188 -12.06 4.33 -24.58
N TRP A 189 -12.10 4.82 -25.84
CA TRP A 189 -10.99 4.99 -26.78
C TRP A 189 -10.54 3.66 -27.42
N ILE A 190 -9.55 2.96 -26.92
CA ILE A 190 -8.94 1.75 -27.53
C ILE A 190 -9.39 0.47 -26.80
N PHE A 191 -10.02 0.63 -25.65
CA PHE A 191 -10.42 -0.49 -24.81
C PHE A 191 -11.88 -0.89 -25.14
N PRO A 192 -12.11 -2.20 -25.44
CA PRO A 192 -13.44 -2.72 -25.75
C PRO A 192 -14.38 -2.71 -24.54
#